data_84044a0aa1741ed54069f7a1ca15e348
#
_entry.id   84044a0aa1741ed54069f7a1ca15e348
#
_cell.length_a   1.000
_cell.length_b   1.000
_cell.length_c   1.000
_cell.angle_alpha   90.00
_cell.angle_beta   90.00
_cell.angle_gamma   90.00
#
_symmetry.space_group_name_H-M   'P 1'
#
loop_
_entity.id
_entity.type
_entity.pdbx_description
1 polymer ?
#
loop_
_entity_poly.entity_id
_entity_poly.type
_entity_poly.pdbx_seq_one_letter_code
_entity_poly.pdbx_strand_id
1 'polypeptide(L)'
;DDALSVESRGRNLRIGVHISDVAAWVEKGGAIDQEALARGTSIYMPDRKIPMLPTGLAEGLCSLVRGEVRPAVSIFFTATPQADILDWEITPSVVSVKRQLNYSEADSLAESDKSLRALAAAAGTFNRRRLENGAVQILLPDLSVRVYNGGDIQVKIMDRDSPARLLVSEMMIMANWVMARFLAQKNMPAVFRSQLHPRGRLYSGQDEGTLFQNWMQRRMLSRAILGTGPEYHSGLGLDAY
;
A
#
# COMPACT_ATOMS: atom_id res chain seq x y z
N ASP A 1 -4.71 -5.86 7.72
CA ASP A 1 -5.39 -4.57 7.46
C ASP A 1 -4.49 -3.40 7.76
N ASP A 2 -4.83 -2.24 7.20
CA ASP A 2 -4.14 -0.97 7.34
C ASP A 2 -5.12 0.16 7.66
N ALA A 3 -4.63 1.16 8.36
CA ALA A 3 -5.34 2.39 8.65
C ALA A 3 -4.41 3.59 8.53
N LEU A 4 -4.98 4.76 8.31
CA LEU A 4 -4.24 6.01 8.13
C LEU A 4 -4.65 7.04 9.17
N SER A 5 -3.70 7.85 9.62
CA SER A 5 -3.95 9.04 10.41
C SER A 5 -3.15 10.23 9.86
N VAL A 6 -3.63 11.44 10.13
CA VAL A 6 -2.93 12.67 9.75
C VAL A 6 -3.14 13.75 10.79
N GLU A 7 -2.05 14.44 11.11
CA GLU A 7 -2.02 15.60 12.01
C GLU A 7 -1.30 16.75 11.34
N SER A 8 -1.85 17.96 11.46
CA SER A 8 -1.16 19.17 11.01
C SER A 8 -0.10 19.59 12.03
N ARG A 9 1.13 19.80 11.58
CA ARG A 9 2.25 20.34 12.36
C ARG A 9 2.79 21.60 11.72
N GLY A 10 2.13 22.71 12.00
CA GLY A 10 2.38 23.98 11.30
C GLY A 10 2.03 23.83 9.81
N ARG A 11 3.02 24.05 8.93
CA ARG A 11 2.88 23.83 7.47
C ARG A 11 3.10 22.38 7.03
N ASN A 12 3.60 21.52 7.92
CA ASN A 12 3.91 20.13 7.63
C ASN A 12 2.77 19.20 8.06
N LEU A 13 2.78 17.97 7.57
CA LEU A 13 1.85 16.92 7.97
C LEU A 13 2.61 15.80 8.66
N ARG A 14 2.16 15.40 9.84
CA ARG A 14 2.54 14.10 10.40
C ARG A 14 1.51 13.06 9.95
N ILE A 15 1.95 12.10 9.16
CA ILE A 15 1.14 11.03 8.59
C ILE A 15 1.48 9.75 9.33
N GLY A 16 0.47 8.99 9.73
CA GLY A 16 0.61 7.67 10.32
C GLY A 16 0.01 6.61 9.39
N VAL A 17 0.79 5.56 9.16
CA VAL A 17 0.34 4.33 8.51
C VAL A 17 0.39 3.23 9.56
N HIS A 18 -0.77 2.63 9.85
CA HIS A 18 -0.94 1.66 10.92
C HIS A 18 -1.25 0.31 10.30
N ILE A 19 -0.36 -0.65 10.49
CA ILE A 19 -0.51 -2.02 9.98
C ILE A 19 -0.88 -2.92 11.14
N SER A 20 -1.92 -3.74 10.98
CA SER A 20 -2.31 -4.72 12.00
C SER A 20 -1.15 -5.61 12.41
N ASP A 21 -0.89 -5.69 13.71
CA ASP A 21 0.18 -6.53 14.26
C ASP A 21 -0.30 -7.98 14.44
N VAL A 22 -0.09 -8.78 13.40
CA VAL A 22 -0.42 -10.21 13.42
C VAL A 22 0.42 -10.97 14.46
N ALA A 23 1.67 -10.52 14.70
CA ALA A 23 2.57 -11.17 15.64
C ALA A 23 2.13 -11.02 17.09
N ALA A 24 1.24 -10.07 17.40
CA ALA A 24 0.60 -9.97 18.71
C ALA A 24 -0.32 -11.17 19.03
N TRP A 25 -0.75 -11.92 18.03
CA TRP A 25 -1.71 -13.02 18.14
C TRP A 25 -1.16 -14.38 17.70
N VAL A 26 -0.16 -14.37 16.81
CA VAL A 26 0.40 -15.59 16.21
C VAL A 26 1.83 -15.77 16.68
N GLU A 27 2.04 -16.80 17.48
CA GLU A 27 3.36 -17.15 17.96
C GLU A 27 4.21 -17.75 16.84
N LYS A 28 5.46 -17.25 16.70
CA LYS A 28 6.41 -17.75 15.72
C LYS A 28 6.73 -19.23 15.98
N GLY A 29 6.59 -20.07 14.96
CA GLY A 29 6.77 -21.52 15.03
C GLY A 29 5.58 -22.26 15.60
N GLY A 30 4.53 -21.56 16.05
CA GLY A 30 3.27 -22.18 16.49
C GLY A 30 2.49 -22.79 15.33
N ALA A 31 1.43 -23.55 15.62
CA ALA A 31 0.65 -24.27 14.61
C ALA A 31 0.03 -23.34 13.55
N ILE A 32 -0.43 -22.16 13.94
CA ILE A 32 -1.00 -21.16 13.01
C ILE A 32 0.08 -20.59 12.10
N ASP A 33 1.27 -20.29 12.63
CA ASP A 33 2.40 -19.78 11.85
C ASP A 33 2.89 -20.83 10.83
N GLN A 34 3.01 -22.07 11.26
CA GLN A 34 3.40 -23.19 10.37
C GLN A 34 2.39 -23.41 9.24
N GLU A 35 1.09 -23.38 9.53
CA GLU A 35 0.05 -23.51 8.52
C GLU A 35 0.05 -22.31 7.56
N ALA A 36 0.21 -21.10 8.09
CA ALA A 36 0.31 -19.88 7.27
C ALA A 36 1.55 -19.90 6.36
N LEU A 37 2.67 -20.41 6.86
CA LEU A 37 3.90 -20.59 6.08
C LEU A 37 3.70 -21.62 4.96
N ALA A 38 3.02 -22.73 5.24
CA ALA A 38 2.71 -23.75 4.24
C ALA A 38 1.78 -23.22 3.14
N ARG A 39 0.77 -22.40 3.48
CA ARG A 39 -0.12 -21.75 2.52
C ARG A 39 0.58 -20.65 1.72
N GLY A 40 1.45 -19.88 2.36
CA GLY A 40 2.25 -18.83 1.75
C GLY A 40 1.51 -17.59 1.25
N THR A 41 0.18 -17.67 1.04
CA THR A 41 -0.65 -16.56 0.54
C THR A 41 -2.13 -16.76 0.85
N SER A 42 -2.89 -15.67 0.81
CA SER A 42 -4.36 -15.72 0.73
C SER A 42 -4.79 -15.72 -0.73
N ILE A 43 -5.78 -16.53 -1.08
CA ILE A 43 -6.31 -16.64 -2.45
C ILE A 43 -7.69 -15.99 -2.50
N TYR A 44 -7.86 -15.04 -3.42
CA TYR A 44 -9.11 -14.34 -3.66
C TYR A 44 -9.72 -14.83 -4.95
N MET A 45 -10.80 -15.63 -4.85
CA MET A 45 -11.55 -16.14 -5.98
C MET A 45 -12.80 -15.28 -6.21
N PRO A 46 -13.43 -15.35 -7.40
CA PRO A 46 -14.65 -14.61 -7.67
C PRO A 46 -15.83 -14.93 -6.74
N ASP A 47 -15.88 -16.16 -6.21
CA ASP A 47 -16.97 -16.71 -5.38
C ASP A 47 -16.61 -16.77 -3.89
N ARG A 48 -15.31 -16.84 -3.56
CA ARG A 48 -14.85 -17.05 -2.18
C ARG A 48 -13.43 -16.55 -1.94
N LYS A 49 -13.10 -16.44 -0.68
CA LYS A 49 -11.74 -16.13 -0.20
C LYS A 49 -11.20 -17.33 0.58
N ILE A 50 -9.97 -17.70 0.32
CA ILE A 50 -9.23 -18.73 1.07
C ILE A 50 -8.10 -17.98 1.80
N PRO A 51 -8.27 -17.62 3.07
CA PRO A 51 -7.29 -16.82 3.80
C PRO A 51 -6.10 -17.68 4.20
N MET A 52 -4.92 -17.04 4.28
CA MET A 52 -3.69 -17.66 4.79
C MET A 52 -3.78 -17.95 6.29
N LEU A 53 -4.41 -17.07 7.04
CA LEU A 53 -4.69 -17.21 8.48
C LEU A 53 -6.14 -17.67 8.70
N PRO A 54 -6.45 -18.30 9.84
CA PRO A 54 -7.83 -18.58 10.21
C PRO A 54 -8.73 -17.34 10.12
N THR A 55 -9.96 -17.49 9.65
CA THR A 55 -10.90 -16.37 9.42
C THR A 55 -11.13 -15.53 10.68
N GLY A 56 -11.21 -16.16 11.86
CA GLY A 56 -11.35 -15.46 13.15
C GLY A 56 -10.17 -14.52 13.48
N LEU A 57 -8.97 -14.81 12.95
CA LEU A 57 -7.84 -13.89 13.01
C LEU A 57 -7.88 -12.89 11.85
N ALA A 58 -7.93 -13.37 10.61
CA ALA A 58 -7.80 -12.53 9.42
C ALA A 58 -8.90 -11.46 9.29
N GLU A 59 -10.14 -11.80 9.65
CA GLU A 59 -11.31 -10.92 9.55
C GLU A 59 -11.82 -10.44 10.93
N GLY A 60 -11.24 -10.95 12.01
CA GLY A 60 -11.58 -10.62 13.39
C GLY A 60 -10.48 -9.87 14.11
N LEU A 61 -9.64 -10.58 14.87
CA LEU A 61 -8.66 -9.99 15.79
C LEU A 61 -7.57 -9.16 15.07
N CYS A 62 -7.19 -9.54 13.86
CA CYS A 62 -6.23 -8.79 13.05
C CYS A 62 -6.91 -7.78 12.10
N SER A 63 -8.22 -7.61 12.15
CA SER A 63 -8.90 -6.60 11.36
C SER A 63 -9.04 -5.28 12.12
N LEU A 64 -8.65 -4.18 11.48
CA LEU A 64 -8.74 -2.83 12.03
C LEU A 64 -10.17 -2.28 11.85
N VAL A 65 -11.09 -2.83 12.65
CA VAL A 65 -12.52 -2.52 12.56
C VAL A 65 -12.84 -1.25 13.34
N ARG A 66 -13.80 -0.48 12.85
CA ARG A 66 -14.29 0.75 13.51
C ARG A 66 -14.73 0.50 14.94
N GLY A 67 -14.24 1.34 15.86
CA GLY A 67 -14.61 1.32 17.27
C GLY A 67 -13.89 0.28 18.12
N GLU A 68 -13.18 -0.65 17.47
CA GLU A 68 -12.39 -1.66 18.16
C GLU A 68 -10.97 -1.17 18.42
N VAL A 69 -10.38 -1.69 19.49
CA VAL A 69 -8.99 -1.44 19.86
C VAL A 69 -8.14 -2.61 19.40
N ARG A 70 -7.12 -2.34 18.58
CA ARG A 70 -6.30 -3.38 17.95
C ARG A 70 -4.81 -3.08 18.07
N PRO A 71 -3.96 -4.09 18.31
CA PRO A 71 -2.51 -3.93 18.22
C PRO A 71 -2.11 -3.67 16.75
N ALA A 72 -1.16 -2.77 16.57
CA ALA A 72 -0.64 -2.40 15.27
C ALA A 72 0.85 -2.04 15.35
N VAL A 73 1.55 -2.15 14.23
CA VAL A 73 2.82 -1.48 14.01
C VAL A 73 2.52 -0.17 13.29
N SER A 74 2.84 0.95 13.92
CA SER A 74 2.61 2.27 13.37
C SER A 74 3.89 2.86 12.80
N ILE A 75 3.81 3.32 11.57
CA ILE A 75 4.86 4.02 10.85
C ILE A 75 4.41 5.47 10.73
N PHE A 76 5.07 6.37 11.46
CA PHE A 76 4.82 7.79 11.37
C PHE A 76 5.92 8.45 10.56
N PHE A 77 5.57 9.44 9.75
CA PHE A 77 6.54 10.31 9.12
C PHE A 77 5.99 11.75 9.00
N THR A 78 6.89 12.72 9.14
CA THR A 78 6.57 14.13 8.97
C THR A 78 7.00 14.57 7.57
N ALA A 79 6.03 14.99 6.77
CA ALA A 79 6.26 15.42 5.40
C ALA A 79 6.05 16.95 5.24
N THR A 80 6.92 17.57 4.45
CA THR A 80 6.70 18.93 3.95
C THR A 80 5.62 18.96 2.87
N PRO A 81 5.06 20.13 2.51
CA PRO A 81 4.17 20.26 1.35
C PRO A 81 4.79 19.79 0.01
N GLN A 82 6.13 19.73 -0.07
CA GLN A 82 6.89 19.26 -1.24
C GLN A 82 7.23 17.78 -1.17
N ALA A 83 6.66 17.05 -0.20
CA ALA A 83 6.89 15.62 0.05
C ALA A 83 8.32 15.26 0.50
N ASP A 84 9.06 16.21 1.10
CA ASP A 84 10.30 15.85 1.80
C ASP A 84 9.96 15.24 3.15
N ILE A 85 10.55 14.10 3.46
CA ILE A 85 10.43 13.45 4.76
C ILE A 85 11.47 14.04 5.70
N LEU A 86 11.01 14.72 6.74
CA LEU A 86 11.86 15.38 7.75
C LEU A 86 12.30 14.43 8.85
N ASP A 87 11.38 13.62 9.31
CA ASP A 87 11.59 12.62 10.36
C ASP A 87 10.64 11.44 10.16
N TRP A 88 10.93 10.34 10.80
CA TRP A 88 10.06 9.17 10.84
C TRP A 88 10.29 8.35 12.12
N GLU A 89 9.26 7.63 12.52
CA GLU A 89 9.23 6.76 13.71
C GLU A 89 8.46 5.47 13.38
N ILE A 90 8.98 4.34 13.83
CA ILE A 90 8.30 3.05 13.74
C ILE A 90 8.16 2.52 15.16
N THR A 91 6.93 2.23 15.56
CA THR A 91 6.64 1.82 16.94
C THR A 91 5.48 0.84 17.01
N PRO A 92 5.55 -0.17 17.90
CA PRO A 92 4.36 -0.90 18.30
C PRO A 92 3.34 0.06 18.89
N SER A 93 2.08 -0.16 18.60
CA SER A 93 1.00 0.74 18.99
C SER A 93 -0.30 0.01 19.23
N VAL A 94 -1.25 0.74 19.78
CA VAL A 94 -2.64 0.31 19.90
C VAL A 94 -3.49 1.36 19.19
N VAL A 95 -4.28 0.93 18.22
CA VAL A 95 -5.09 1.83 17.40
C VAL A 95 -6.58 1.58 17.59
N SER A 96 -7.37 2.65 17.47
CA SER A 96 -8.82 2.58 17.39
C SER A 96 -9.30 3.36 16.17
N VAL A 97 -9.82 2.64 15.19
CA VAL A 97 -10.28 3.21 13.92
C VAL A 97 -11.59 3.95 14.14
N LYS A 98 -11.61 5.24 13.83
CA LYS A 98 -12.81 6.09 13.97
C LYS A 98 -13.78 5.92 12.80
N ARG A 99 -13.27 5.70 11.60
CA ARG A 99 -14.06 5.53 10.37
C ARG A 99 -13.47 4.43 9.51
N GLN A 100 -14.35 3.60 8.98
CA GLN A 100 -14.04 2.59 7.99
C GLN A 100 -14.80 2.97 6.72
N LEU A 101 -14.07 3.21 5.64
CA LEU A 101 -14.60 3.72 4.38
C LEU A 101 -14.21 2.76 3.25
N ASN A 102 -15.11 2.53 2.32
CA ASN A 102 -14.73 1.99 1.03
C ASN A 102 -14.21 3.10 0.10
N TYR A 103 -13.59 2.74 -1.02
CA TYR A 103 -12.99 3.72 -1.93
C TYR A 103 -13.99 4.75 -2.47
N SER A 104 -15.21 4.32 -2.84
CA SER A 104 -16.25 5.21 -3.36
C SER A 104 -16.72 6.21 -2.30
N GLU A 105 -16.88 5.77 -1.05
CA GLU A 105 -17.20 6.65 0.08
C GLU A 105 -16.08 7.65 0.35
N ALA A 106 -14.82 7.18 0.31
CA ALA A 106 -13.66 8.04 0.51
C ALA A 106 -13.54 9.09 -0.60
N ASP A 107 -13.77 8.72 -1.87
CA ASP A 107 -13.78 9.65 -3.00
C ASP A 107 -14.88 10.71 -2.83
N SER A 108 -16.08 10.30 -2.42
CA SER A 108 -17.20 11.23 -2.20
C SER A 108 -16.94 12.23 -1.05
N LEU A 109 -16.15 11.83 -0.06
CA LEU A 109 -15.80 12.65 1.11
C LEU A 109 -14.50 13.44 0.92
N ALA A 110 -13.72 13.17 -0.12
CA ALA A 110 -12.37 13.70 -0.29
C ALA A 110 -12.30 15.23 -0.27
N GLU A 111 -13.32 15.92 -0.79
CA GLU A 111 -13.38 17.38 -0.81
C GLU A 111 -13.90 17.98 0.52
N SER A 112 -14.80 17.32 1.20
CA SER A 112 -15.47 17.84 2.41
C SER A 112 -14.69 17.51 3.68
N ASP A 113 -13.96 16.39 3.72
CA ASP A 113 -13.20 15.94 4.88
C ASP A 113 -11.77 16.47 4.87
N LYS A 114 -11.41 17.22 5.91
CA LYS A 114 -10.07 17.85 6.02
C LYS A 114 -8.93 16.81 6.04
N SER A 115 -9.12 15.69 6.72
CA SER A 115 -8.09 14.64 6.84
C SER A 115 -7.88 13.92 5.51
N LEU A 116 -8.97 13.53 4.85
CA LEU A 116 -8.90 12.88 3.54
C LEU A 116 -8.27 13.82 2.50
N ARG A 117 -8.67 15.09 2.48
CA ARG A 117 -8.10 16.09 1.59
C ARG A 117 -6.60 16.30 1.82
N ALA A 118 -6.15 16.37 3.09
CA ALA A 118 -4.73 16.50 3.41
C ALA A 118 -3.93 15.27 2.97
N LEU A 119 -4.45 14.08 3.23
CA LEU A 119 -3.82 12.82 2.80
C LEU A 119 -3.78 12.69 1.27
N ALA A 120 -4.87 13.03 0.58
CA ALA A 120 -4.93 12.99 -0.88
C ALA A 120 -3.94 13.97 -1.52
N ALA A 121 -3.82 15.19 -0.98
CA ALA A 121 -2.84 16.19 -1.44
C ALA A 121 -1.40 15.70 -1.24
N ALA A 122 -1.10 15.10 -0.07
CA ALA A 122 0.21 14.52 0.19
C ALA A 122 0.50 13.36 -0.77
N ALA A 123 -0.45 12.44 -0.96
CA ALA A 123 -0.32 11.32 -1.88
C ALA A 123 -0.04 11.77 -3.32
N GLY A 124 -0.78 12.76 -3.81
CA GLY A 124 -0.55 13.34 -5.14
C GLY A 124 0.85 13.94 -5.28
N THR A 125 1.37 14.57 -4.22
CA THR A 125 2.73 15.13 -4.23
C THR A 125 3.79 14.02 -4.21
N PHE A 126 3.63 12.97 -3.40
CA PHE A 126 4.51 11.80 -3.40
C PHE A 126 4.52 11.10 -4.75
N ASN A 127 3.36 10.86 -5.33
CA ASN A 127 3.24 10.25 -6.65
C ASN A 127 4.00 11.06 -7.72
N ARG A 128 3.75 12.36 -7.80
CA ARG A 128 4.42 13.26 -8.74
C ARG A 128 5.93 13.19 -8.58
N ARG A 129 6.44 13.28 -7.36
CA ARG A 129 7.88 13.21 -7.07
C ARG A 129 8.49 11.88 -7.48
N ARG A 130 7.80 10.77 -7.26
CA ARG A 130 8.27 9.45 -7.71
C ARG A 130 8.31 9.35 -9.23
N LEU A 131 7.31 9.89 -9.93
CA LEU A 131 7.29 9.96 -11.38
C LEU A 131 8.44 10.81 -11.92
N GLU A 132 8.73 11.96 -11.30
CA GLU A 132 9.89 12.80 -11.62
C GLU A 132 11.21 12.05 -11.36
N ASN A 133 11.29 11.23 -10.33
CA ASN A 133 12.42 10.34 -10.04
C ASN A 133 12.46 9.09 -10.92
N GLY A 134 11.60 9.01 -11.93
CA GLY A 134 11.62 7.95 -12.92
C GLY A 134 10.76 6.72 -12.57
N ALA A 135 9.81 6.82 -11.66
CA ALA A 135 8.79 5.78 -11.52
C ALA A 135 8.04 5.54 -12.84
N VAL A 136 7.47 4.37 -13.00
CA VAL A 136 6.64 4.01 -14.15
C VAL A 136 5.23 3.70 -13.67
N GLN A 137 4.30 4.53 -14.06
CA GLN A 137 2.88 4.29 -13.81
C GLN A 137 2.29 3.50 -14.98
N ILE A 138 1.59 2.42 -14.69
CA ILE A 138 0.92 1.57 -15.69
C ILE A 138 -0.58 1.66 -15.45
N LEU A 139 -1.28 2.32 -16.36
CA LEU A 139 -2.71 2.55 -16.30
C LEU A 139 -3.44 1.55 -17.21
N LEU A 140 -3.54 0.31 -16.76
CA LEU A 140 -4.33 -0.72 -17.42
C LEU A 140 -5.64 -0.91 -16.66
N PRO A 141 -6.79 -1.03 -17.33
CA PRO A 141 -8.05 -1.33 -16.67
C PRO A 141 -7.97 -2.66 -15.94
N ASP A 142 -8.60 -2.73 -14.79
CA ASP A 142 -8.74 -3.94 -14.00
C ASP A 142 -10.19 -4.41 -14.02
N LEU A 143 -10.38 -5.73 -13.99
CA LEU A 143 -11.70 -6.34 -13.98
C LEU A 143 -11.98 -6.96 -12.61
N SER A 144 -13.07 -6.54 -11.98
CA SER A 144 -13.63 -7.23 -10.84
C SER A 144 -14.69 -8.22 -11.32
N VAL A 145 -14.43 -9.49 -11.11
CA VAL A 145 -15.39 -10.56 -11.39
C VAL A 145 -15.92 -11.08 -10.06
N ARG A 146 -17.22 -11.10 -9.88
CA ARG A 146 -17.88 -11.68 -8.71
C ARG A 146 -18.92 -12.69 -9.16
N VAL A 147 -18.94 -13.83 -8.48
CA VAL A 147 -19.94 -14.88 -8.65
C VAL A 147 -20.80 -14.89 -7.39
N TYR A 148 -22.10 -14.72 -7.57
CA TYR A 148 -23.08 -14.75 -6.48
C TYR A 148 -23.73 -16.14 -6.36
N ASN A 149 -24.39 -16.39 -5.22
CA ASN A 149 -25.19 -17.57 -5.02
C ASN A 149 -26.24 -17.72 -6.13
N GLY A 150 -26.24 -18.86 -6.83
CA GLY A 150 -27.08 -19.07 -8.01
C GLY A 150 -26.34 -19.05 -9.34
N GLY A 151 -25.03 -18.71 -9.32
CA GLY A 151 -24.19 -18.71 -10.52
C GLY A 151 -24.23 -17.39 -11.31
N ASP A 152 -24.88 -16.36 -10.81
CA ASP A 152 -24.89 -15.02 -11.44
C ASP A 152 -23.49 -14.41 -11.43
N ILE A 153 -23.00 -14.01 -12.60
CA ILE A 153 -21.66 -13.44 -12.77
C ILE A 153 -21.79 -11.94 -12.99
N GLN A 154 -21.17 -11.15 -12.14
CA GLN A 154 -21.03 -9.72 -12.31
C GLN A 154 -19.58 -9.37 -12.69
N VAL A 155 -19.43 -8.68 -13.82
CA VAL A 155 -18.14 -8.14 -14.26
C VAL A 155 -18.22 -6.61 -14.22
N LYS A 156 -17.27 -5.99 -13.53
CA LYS A 156 -17.12 -4.53 -13.46
C LYS A 156 -15.70 -4.14 -13.86
N ILE A 157 -15.60 -3.12 -14.69
CA ILE A 157 -14.33 -2.42 -14.90
C ILE A 157 -14.07 -1.59 -13.63
N MET A 158 -12.92 -1.80 -13.02
CA MET A 158 -12.51 -1.04 -11.84
C MET A 158 -11.77 0.21 -12.29
N ASP A 159 -12.25 1.34 -11.83
CA ASP A 159 -11.49 2.58 -11.95
C ASP A 159 -10.27 2.52 -11.03
N ARG A 160 -9.07 2.52 -11.63
CA ARG A 160 -7.81 2.56 -10.90
C ARG A 160 -7.35 3.97 -10.55
N ASP A 161 -7.95 4.98 -11.19
CA ASP A 161 -7.53 6.37 -11.08
C ASP A 161 -8.29 7.14 -9.99
N SER A 162 -9.06 6.43 -9.15
CA SER A 162 -9.76 7.08 -8.05
C SER A 162 -8.76 7.70 -7.07
N PRO A 163 -8.98 8.95 -6.61
CA PRO A 163 -8.13 9.64 -5.66
C PRO A 163 -7.87 8.83 -4.37
N ALA A 164 -8.89 8.12 -3.88
CA ALA A 164 -8.76 7.29 -2.68
C ALA A 164 -7.85 6.06 -2.90
N ARG A 165 -7.86 5.47 -4.10
CA ARG A 165 -6.93 4.38 -4.43
C ARG A 165 -5.50 4.87 -4.55
N LEU A 166 -5.30 6.01 -5.20
CA LEU A 166 -3.98 6.67 -5.27
C LEU A 166 -3.48 6.98 -3.86
N LEU A 167 -4.34 7.56 -3.00
CA LEU A 167 -4.00 7.87 -1.62
C LEU A 167 -3.49 6.64 -0.87
N VAL A 168 -4.25 5.55 -0.84
CA VAL A 168 -3.85 4.33 -0.13
C VAL A 168 -2.57 3.74 -0.72
N SER A 169 -2.48 3.65 -2.04
CA SER A 169 -1.30 3.12 -2.73
C SER A 169 -0.04 3.90 -2.38
N GLU A 170 -0.08 5.23 -2.44
CA GLU A 170 1.08 6.06 -2.12
C GLU A 170 1.47 5.99 -0.64
N MET A 171 0.49 5.95 0.27
CA MET A 171 0.79 5.80 1.71
C MET A 171 1.44 4.44 2.00
N MET A 172 1.01 3.35 1.35
CA MET A 172 1.63 2.04 1.47
C MET A 172 3.05 2.03 0.88
N ILE A 173 3.25 2.66 -0.27
CA ILE A 173 4.59 2.79 -0.88
C ILE A 173 5.53 3.55 0.04
N MET A 174 5.09 4.67 0.62
CA MET A 174 5.90 5.46 1.54
C MET A 174 6.20 4.72 2.84
N ALA A 175 5.22 4.00 3.40
CA ALA A 175 5.43 3.17 4.59
C ALA A 175 6.47 2.08 4.35
N ASN A 176 6.40 1.38 3.23
CA ASN A 176 7.37 0.36 2.86
C ASN A 176 8.77 0.96 2.62
N TRP A 177 8.85 2.12 1.99
CA TRP A 177 10.12 2.83 1.80
C TRP A 177 10.76 3.24 3.13
N VAL A 178 9.99 3.81 4.07
CA VAL A 178 10.47 4.15 5.41
C VAL A 178 10.91 2.89 6.16
N MET A 179 10.12 1.80 6.10
CA MET A 179 10.46 0.53 6.73
C MET A 179 11.75 -0.07 6.14
N ALA A 180 11.91 -0.07 4.82
CA ALA A 180 13.13 -0.56 4.17
C ALA A 180 14.36 0.22 4.63
N ARG A 181 14.29 1.54 4.72
CA ARG A 181 15.38 2.37 5.23
C ARG A 181 15.70 2.10 6.71
N PHE A 182 14.65 1.94 7.53
CA PHE A 182 14.82 1.57 8.94
C PHE A 182 15.56 0.24 9.11
N LEU A 183 15.12 -0.80 8.41
CA LEU A 183 15.73 -2.12 8.50
C LEU A 183 17.19 -2.10 8.01
N ALA A 184 17.47 -1.39 6.92
CA ALA A 184 18.82 -1.20 6.42
C ALA A 184 19.72 -0.45 7.41
N GLN A 185 19.24 0.67 7.99
CA GLN A 185 19.98 1.45 8.97
C GLN A 185 20.28 0.68 10.25
N LYS A 186 19.39 -0.23 10.64
CA LYS A 186 19.55 -1.10 11.81
C LYS A 186 20.34 -2.37 11.52
N ASN A 187 20.76 -2.59 10.27
CA ASN A 187 21.39 -3.84 9.81
C ASN A 187 20.53 -5.08 10.17
N MET A 188 19.21 -4.95 10.15
CA MET A 188 18.30 -6.05 10.43
C MET A 188 18.11 -6.90 9.18
N PRO A 189 18.18 -8.24 9.31
CA PRO A 189 17.92 -9.14 8.19
C PRO A 189 16.50 -8.91 7.65
N ALA A 190 16.39 -8.59 6.36
CA ALA A 190 15.11 -8.35 5.68
C ALA A 190 15.21 -8.76 4.21
N VAL A 191 14.04 -8.95 3.60
CA VAL A 191 13.94 -9.15 2.15
C VAL A 191 13.55 -7.82 1.53
N PHE A 192 14.44 -7.28 0.70
CA PHE A 192 14.22 -6.06 -0.08
C PHE A 192 13.78 -6.43 -1.50
N ARG A 193 13.01 -5.55 -2.09
CA ARG A 193 12.55 -5.69 -3.48
C ARG A 193 13.14 -4.58 -4.33
N SER A 194 13.90 -4.96 -5.34
CA SER A 194 14.48 -4.06 -6.33
C SER A 194 13.94 -4.32 -7.73
N GLN A 195 14.17 -3.40 -8.64
CA GLN A 195 13.81 -3.58 -10.04
C GLN A 195 14.76 -2.80 -10.94
N LEU A 196 15.39 -3.47 -11.87
CA LEU A 196 16.23 -2.86 -12.88
C LEU A 196 15.43 -1.90 -13.78
N HIS A 197 16.12 -0.96 -14.37
CA HIS A 197 15.50 -0.04 -15.33
C HIS A 197 14.74 -0.79 -16.43
N PRO A 198 13.62 -0.24 -16.91
CA PRO A 198 12.88 -0.82 -18.02
C PRO A 198 13.76 -0.85 -19.27
N ARG A 199 13.52 -1.81 -20.15
CA ARG A 199 14.23 -1.93 -21.44
C ARG A 199 14.03 -0.73 -22.37
N GLY A 200 12.97 0.03 -22.15
CA GLY A 200 12.63 1.26 -22.85
C GLY A 200 11.50 1.97 -22.15
N ARG A 201 11.37 3.27 -22.39
CA ARG A 201 10.26 4.11 -21.89
C ARG A 201 9.49 4.64 -23.09
N LEU A 202 8.18 4.42 -23.08
CA LEU A 202 7.25 4.93 -24.11
C LEU A 202 6.64 6.27 -23.73
N TYR A 203 6.61 6.56 -22.43
CA TYR A 203 6.16 7.81 -21.83
C TYR A 203 6.89 8.01 -20.49
N SER A 204 6.84 9.21 -19.94
CA SER A 204 7.54 9.57 -18.70
C SER A 204 6.77 10.64 -17.92
N GLY A 205 7.12 10.79 -16.65
CA GLY A 205 6.51 11.78 -15.78
C GLY A 205 5.01 11.51 -15.58
N GLN A 206 4.20 12.54 -15.78
CA GLN A 206 2.74 12.50 -15.61
C GLN A 206 1.98 12.08 -16.88
N ASP A 207 2.69 11.74 -17.95
CA ASP A 207 2.06 11.20 -19.15
C ASP A 207 1.40 9.86 -18.86
N GLU A 208 0.12 9.74 -19.10
CA GLU A 208 -0.64 8.53 -18.85
C GLU A 208 -0.48 7.47 -19.94
N GLY A 209 -0.06 7.90 -21.13
CA GLY A 209 0.04 7.04 -22.30
C GLY A 209 -1.32 6.49 -22.77
N THR A 210 -1.35 5.96 -23.97
CA THR A 210 -2.52 5.22 -24.47
C THR A 210 -2.59 3.83 -23.85
N LEU A 211 -3.74 3.16 -23.93
CA LEU A 211 -3.90 1.77 -23.47
C LEU A 211 -2.83 0.83 -24.08
N PHE A 212 -2.56 0.99 -25.38
CA PHE A 212 -1.52 0.19 -26.06
C PHE A 212 -0.12 0.52 -25.54
N GLN A 213 0.19 1.78 -25.30
CA GLN A 213 1.48 2.19 -24.73
C GLN A 213 1.65 1.64 -23.30
N ASN A 214 0.60 1.69 -22.47
CA ASN A 214 0.64 1.09 -21.15
C ASN A 214 0.87 -0.42 -21.18
N TRP A 215 0.20 -1.13 -22.11
CA TRP A 215 0.43 -2.56 -22.31
C TRP A 215 1.85 -2.87 -22.76
N MET A 216 2.37 -2.12 -23.72
CA MET A 216 3.74 -2.26 -24.22
C MET A 216 4.75 -1.89 -23.13
N GLN A 217 4.54 -0.80 -22.39
CA GLN A 217 5.41 -0.39 -21.29
C GLN A 217 5.51 -1.47 -20.21
N ARG A 218 4.39 -2.11 -19.85
CA ARG A 218 4.37 -3.24 -18.92
C ARG A 218 5.28 -4.38 -19.37
N ARG A 219 5.33 -4.68 -20.66
CA ARG A 219 6.21 -5.73 -21.24
C ARG A 219 7.68 -5.34 -21.25
N MET A 220 7.98 -4.04 -21.22
CA MET A 220 9.35 -3.51 -21.16
C MET A 220 9.90 -3.42 -19.74
N LEU A 221 9.04 -3.54 -18.71
CA LEU A 221 9.50 -3.57 -17.33
C LEU A 221 10.33 -4.81 -17.06
N SER A 222 11.41 -4.62 -16.32
CA SER A 222 12.19 -5.73 -15.76
C SER A 222 11.39 -6.41 -14.65
N ARG A 223 11.68 -7.69 -14.40
CA ARG A 223 11.10 -8.38 -13.24
C ARG A 223 11.68 -7.80 -11.95
N ALA A 224 10.87 -7.76 -10.89
CA ALA A 224 11.36 -7.45 -9.56
C ALA A 224 12.31 -8.56 -9.09
N ILE A 225 13.34 -8.15 -8.36
CA ILE A 225 14.36 -9.02 -7.78
C ILE A 225 14.22 -8.93 -6.27
N LEU A 226 14.34 -10.06 -5.58
CA LEU A 226 14.40 -10.11 -4.13
C LEU A 226 15.87 -10.25 -3.71
N GLY A 227 16.28 -9.44 -2.74
CA GLY A 227 17.63 -9.41 -2.22
C GLY A 227 17.66 -9.17 -0.70
N THR A 228 18.83 -9.23 -0.12
CA THR A 228 19.06 -9.02 1.32
C THR A 228 19.57 -7.62 1.65
N GLY A 229 19.75 -6.77 0.65
CA GLY A 229 20.16 -5.37 0.79
C GLY A 229 19.25 -4.44 -0.01
N PRO A 230 19.16 -3.15 0.40
CA PRO A 230 18.38 -2.17 -0.33
C PRO A 230 19.04 -1.83 -1.67
N GLU A 231 18.26 -1.86 -2.72
CA GLU A 231 18.64 -1.47 -4.09
C GLU A 231 17.51 -0.68 -4.72
N TYR A 232 17.84 0.08 -5.76
CA TYR A 232 16.89 0.93 -6.46
C TYR A 232 15.76 0.11 -7.11
N HIS A 233 14.51 0.58 -6.93
CA HIS A 233 13.32 0.02 -7.56
C HIS A 233 12.81 0.96 -8.65
N SER A 234 13.19 0.72 -9.91
CA SER A 234 12.91 1.63 -11.02
C SER A 234 11.42 1.87 -11.30
N GLY A 235 10.59 0.86 -11.10
CA GLY A 235 9.13 1.01 -11.27
C GLY A 235 8.49 1.91 -10.21
N LEU A 236 9.11 2.03 -9.03
CA LEU A 236 8.64 2.90 -7.95
C LEU A 236 9.39 4.23 -7.87
N GLY A 237 10.57 4.37 -8.49
CA GLY A 237 11.41 5.56 -8.40
C GLY A 237 11.99 5.77 -7.00
N LEU A 238 12.30 4.69 -6.28
CA LEU A 238 12.76 4.69 -4.89
C LEU A 238 14.09 3.97 -4.74
N ASP A 239 14.92 4.45 -3.82
CA ASP A 239 16.26 3.93 -3.51
C ASP A 239 16.25 2.67 -2.63
N ALA A 240 15.13 2.38 -1.98
CA ALA A 240 14.90 1.19 -1.16
C ALA A 240 13.42 0.82 -1.14
N TYR A 241 13.11 -0.48 -1.12
CA TYR A 241 11.74 -0.97 -1.01
C TYR A 241 11.68 -2.42 -0.51
#